data_bf96637e42907d6dc9fe78f698a18c8c
#
_entry.id   bf96637e42907d6dc9fe78f698a18c8c
#
_cell.length_a   1.000
_cell.length_b   1.000
_cell.length_c   1.000
_cell.angle_alpha   90.00
_cell.angle_beta   90.00
_cell.angle_gamma   90.00
#
_symmetry.space_group_name_H-M   'P 1'
#
loop_
_entity.id
_entity.type
_entity.pdbx_description
1 polymer ?
#
loop_
_entity_poly.entity_id
_entity_poly.type
_entity_poly.pdbx_seq_one_letter_code
_entity_poly.pdbx_strand_id
1 'polypeptide(L)'
;MSHTMRRLGSGLVWIAIAAPLAAGCSSKGPLASTKLAQAERAVDEAQQAGAAVSVPVELRTAEDKLKAARTAMANKDYDQAIKVADQAAVDADYARARATNERAKKMADEMRANIQTLRQELERLPQ
;
A
#
# COMPACT_ATOMS: atom_id res chain seq x y z
N MET A 1 -20.85 49.16 73.43
CA MET A 1 -20.65 47.71 73.34
C MET A 1 -20.78 47.36 71.92
N SER A 2 -19.66 47.04 71.34
CA SER A 2 -19.24 47.06 69.94
C SER A 2 -19.59 45.78 69.24
N HIS A 3 -20.27 45.86 68.12
CA HIS A 3 -20.43 44.78 67.19
C HIS A 3 -19.71 45.12 65.86
N THR A 4 -18.54 44.56 65.71
CA THR A 4 -17.76 44.60 64.50
C THR A 4 -18.34 43.63 63.48
N MET A 5 -19.02 44.15 62.49
CA MET A 5 -19.44 43.40 61.31
C MET A 5 -18.23 43.18 60.38
N ARG A 6 -17.71 41.95 60.33
CA ARG A 6 -16.75 41.49 59.32
C ARG A 6 -17.50 41.18 58.04
N ARG A 7 -17.35 42.01 57.06
CA ARG A 7 -17.78 41.72 55.66
C ARG A 7 -16.89 40.65 55.05
N LEU A 8 -17.44 39.46 54.86
CA LEU A 8 -16.82 38.46 54.01
C LEU A 8 -16.97 38.92 52.59
N GLY A 9 -15.86 39.28 51.98
CA GLY A 9 -15.77 39.51 50.53
C GLY A 9 -15.90 38.22 49.74
N SER A 10 -17.01 38.11 49.04
CA SER A 10 -17.26 37.02 48.09
C SER A 10 -16.36 37.19 46.87
N GLY A 11 -15.20 36.55 46.91
CA GLY A 11 -14.32 36.45 45.74
C GLY A 11 -14.88 35.45 44.74
N LEU A 12 -15.54 35.95 43.72
CA LEU A 12 -15.90 35.18 42.53
C LEU A 12 -14.62 34.79 41.79
N VAL A 13 -14.12 33.60 42.05
CA VAL A 13 -13.06 32.99 41.27
C VAL A 13 -13.66 32.55 39.93
N TRP A 14 -13.47 33.37 38.93
CA TRP A 14 -13.72 32.98 37.55
C TRP A 14 -12.63 31.96 37.15
N ILE A 15 -12.93 30.67 37.25
CA ILE A 15 -12.15 29.63 36.63
C ILE A 15 -12.43 29.70 35.12
N ALA A 16 -11.58 30.42 34.41
CA ALA A 16 -11.52 30.37 32.95
C ALA A 16 -11.05 28.98 32.55
N ILE A 17 -11.99 28.09 32.26
CA ILE A 17 -11.72 26.82 31.60
C ILE A 17 -11.32 27.17 30.16
N ALA A 18 -10.03 27.38 29.97
CA ALA A 18 -9.43 27.39 28.64
C ALA A 18 -9.50 25.95 28.10
N ALA A 19 -10.59 25.60 27.41
CA ALA A 19 -10.66 24.41 26.62
C ALA A 19 -9.59 24.55 25.52
N PRO A 20 -8.58 23.67 25.46
CA PRO A 20 -7.73 23.62 24.27
C PRO A 20 -8.62 23.14 23.13
N LEU A 21 -8.95 24.03 22.22
CA LEU A 21 -9.36 23.68 20.88
C LEU A 21 -8.17 22.92 20.30
N ALA A 22 -8.12 21.62 20.53
CA ALA A 22 -7.33 20.70 19.77
C ALA A 22 -7.90 20.79 18.34
N ALA A 23 -7.42 21.79 17.59
CA ALA A 23 -7.51 21.79 16.15
C ALA A 23 -6.82 20.50 15.73
N GLY A 24 -7.61 19.47 15.55
CA GLY A 24 -7.18 18.22 14.96
C GLY A 24 -6.73 18.52 13.54
N CYS A 25 -5.51 18.99 13.39
CA CYS A 25 -4.79 18.84 12.13
C CYS A 25 -4.71 17.33 11.92
N SER A 26 -5.70 16.77 11.23
CA SER A 26 -5.57 15.42 10.68
C SER A 26 -4.44 15.49 9.66
N SER A 27 -3.20 15.35 10.14
CA SER A 27 -2.04 15.34 9.28
C SER A 27 -2.19 14.10 8.38
N LYS A 28 -2.35 14.27 7.08
CA LYS A 28 -2.44 13.19 6.11
C LYS A 28 -1.15 12.36 6.03
N GLY A 29 -0.10 12.78 6.73
CA GLY A 29 1.18 12.11 6.81
C GLY A 29 1.10 10.63 7.22
N PRO A 30 0.44 10.26 8.33
CA PRO A 30 0.29 8.86 8.72
C PRO A 30 -0.47 8.02 7.69
N LEU A 31 -1.50 8.59 7.05
CA LEU A 31 -2.22 7.90 5.97
C LEU A 31 -1.32 7.71 4.75
N ALA A 32 -0.57 8.75 4.36
CA ALA A 32 0.36 8.67 3.23
C ALA A 32 1.45 7.61 3.47
N SER A 33 2.00 7.52 4.68
CA SER A 33 2.99 6.49 5.02
C SER A 33 2.41 5.09 4.98
N THR A 34 1.17 4.90 5.42
CA THR A 34 0.47 3.61 5.34
C THR A 34 0.25 3.19 3.89
N LYS A 35 -0.20 4.11 3.04
CA LYS A 35 -0.41 3.86 1.61
C LYS A 35 0.89 3.56 0.87
N LEU A 36 1.96 4.27 1.20
CA LEU A 36 3.28 4.01 0.66
C LEU A 36 3.77 2.60 1.03
N ALA A 37 3.66 2.23 2.30
CA ALA A 37 4.05 0.89 2.75
C ALA A 37 3.19 -0.23 2.13
N GLN A 38 1.91 0.05 1.82
CA GLN A 38 1.04 -0.87 1.09
C GLN A 38 1.54 -1.06 -0.35
N ALA A 39 1.88 0.03 -1.04
CA ALA A 39 2.41 -0.02 -2.41
C ALA A 39 3.76 -0.75 -2.47
N GLU A 40 4.64 -0.52 -1.51
CA GLU A 40 5.92 -1.23 -1.39
C GLU A 40 5.71 -2.74 -1.30
N ARG A 41 4.82 -3.19 -0.42
CA ARG A 41 4.49 -4.61 -0.29
C ARG A 41 3.90 -5.20 -1.58
N ALA A 42 3.02 -4.48 -2.25
CA ALA A 42 2.43 -4.95 -3.50
C ALA A 42 3.49 -5.12 -4.60
N VAL A 43 4.45 -4.20 -4.71
CA VAL A 43 5.59 -4.32 -5.65
C VAL A 43 6.47 -5.52 -5.29
N ASP A 44 6.80 -5.71 -4.02
CA ASP A 44 7.59 -6.85 -3.56
C ASP A 44 6.89 -8.19 -3.88
N GLU A 45 5.58 -8.28 -3.65
CA GLU A 45 4.77 -9.45 -4.00
C GLU A 45 4.74 -9.72 -5.51
N ALA A 46 4.68 -8.67 -6.34
CA ALA A 46 4.76 -8.82 -7.79
C ALA A 46 6.14 -9.34 -8.23
N GLN A 47 7.21 -8.85 -7.63
CA GLN A 47 8.57 -9.35 -7.88
C GLN A 47 8.71 -10.82 -7.48
N GLN A 48 8.21 -11.22 -6.31
CA GLN A 48 8.21 -12.60 -5.84
C GLN A 48 7.38 -13.53 -6.75
N ALA A 49 6.31 -13.03 -7.33
CA ALA A 49 5.52 -13.75 -8.33
C ALA A 49 6.25 -13.95 -9.67
N GLY A 50 7.42 -13.35 -9.85
CA GLY A 50 8.22 -13.46 -11.06
C GLY A 50 7.84 -12.44 -12.14
N ALA A 51 7.21 -11.32 -11.75
CA ALA A 51 6.80 -10.27 -12.69
C ALA A 51 8.00 -9.67 -13.45
N ALA A 52 9.18 -9.60 -12.82
CA ALA A 52 10.39 -9.11 -13.47
C ALA A 52 10.78 -9.91 -14.74
N VAL A 53 10.44 -11.19 -14.80
CA VAL A 53 10.74 -12.07 -15.94
C VAL A 53 9.56 -12.16 -16.90
N SER A 54 8.35 -12.29 -16.35
CA SER A 54 7.16 -12.61 -17.14
C SER A 54 6.47 -11.37 -17.72
N VAL A 55 6.51 -10.24 -17.00
CA VAL A 55 5.79 -8.99 -17.32
C VAL A 55 6.58 -7.76 -16.87
N PRO A 56 7.80 -7.57 -17.37
CA PRO A 56 8.73 -6.55 -16.88
C PRO A 56 8.22 -5.12 -17.08
N VAL A 57 7.41 -4.88 -18.10
CA VAL A 57 6.88 -3.53 -18.40
C VAL A 57 5.86 -3.10 -17.35
N GLU A 58 4.96 -4.00 -16.99
CA GLU A 58 3.93 -3.76 -16.00
C GLU A 58 4.55 -3.55 -14.61
N LEU A 59 5.55 -4.38 -14.25
CA LEU A 59 6.27 -4.20 -12.99
C LEU A 59 6.97 -2.85 -12.93
N ARG A 60 7.67 -2.47 -13.99
CA ARG A 60 8.37 -1.20 -14.06
C ARG A 60 7.43 -0.01 -13.92
N THR A 61 6.23 -0.08 -14.49
CA THR A 61 5.21 0.95 -14.33
C THR A 61 4.83 1.14 -12.86
N ALA A 62 4.66 0.04 -12.12
CA ALA A 62 4.38 0.09 -10.68
C ALA A 62 5.56 0.68 -9.88
N GLU A 63 6.78 0.27 -10.19
CA GLU A 63 8.00 0.76 -9.55
C GLU A 63 8.23 2.26 -9.78
N ASP A 64 7.99 2.75 -10.98
CA ASP A 64 8.11 4.17 -11.33
C ASP A 64 7.08 5.02 -10.55
N LYS A 65 5.85 4.53 -10.41
CA LYS A 65 4.83 5.18 -9.58
C LYS A 65 5.18 5.12 -8.08
N LEU A 66 5.70 4.01 -7.59
CA LEU A 66 6.17 3.90 -6.21
C LEU A 66 7.28 4.92 -5.92
N LYS A 67 8.21 5.09 -6.84
CA LYS A 67 9.26 6.12 -6.74
C LYS A 67 8.68 7.53 -6.72
N ALA A 68 7.69 7.82 -7.56
CA ALA A 68 6.99 9.10 -7.55
C ALA A 68 6.24 9.35 -6.23
N ALA A 69 5.61 8.32 -5.65
CA ALA A 69 4.95 8.42 -4.35
C ALA A 69 5.94 8.73 -3.21
N ARG A 70 7.12 8.10 -3.22
CA ARG A 70 8.21 8.39 -2.27
C ARG A 70 8.69 9.84 -2.39
N THR A 71 8.82 10.34 -3.61
CA THR A 71 9.21 11.74 -3.87
C THR A 71 8.15 12.71 -3.34
N ALA A 72 6.88 12.47 -3.60
CA ALA A 72 5.78 13.28 -3.07
C ALA A 72 5.76 13.27 -1.53
N MET A 73 5.99 12.09 -0.92
CA MET A 73 6.09 11.94 0.54
C MET A 73 7.24 12.78 1.12
N ALA A 74 8.43 12.74 0.49
CA ALA A 74 9.58 13.54 0.90
C ALA A 74 9.32 15.04 0.82
N ASN A 75 8.55 15.48 -0.18
CA ASN A 75 8.13 16.86 -0.35
C ASN A 75 6.94 17.26 0.55
N LYS A 76 6.46 16.35 1.40
CA LYS A 76 5.28 16.53 2.25
C LYS A 76 3.98 16.80 1.47
N ASP A 77 3.95 16.46 0.18
CA ASP A 77 2.75 16.46 -0.64
C ASP A 77 1.97 15.16 -0.41
N TYR A 78 1.31 15.10 0.75
CA TYR A 78 0.65 13.88 1.22
C TYR A 78 -0.52 13.46 0.33
N ASP A 79 -1.23 14.40 -0.28
CA ASP A 79 -2.34 14.09 -1.18
C ASP A 79 -1.85 13.40 -2.46
N GLN A 80 -0.80 13.93 -3.04
CA GLN A 80 -0.16 13.31 -4.20
C GLN A 80 0.49 11.98 -3.83
N ALA A 81 1.15 11.90 -2.67
CA ALA A 81 1.75 10.65 -2.19
C ALA A 81 0.72 9.54 -2.05
N ILE A 82 -0.43 9.81 -1.42
CA ILE A 82 -1.54 8.86 -1.28
C ILE A 82 -2.04 8.40 -2.64
N LYS A 83 -2.35 9.36 -3.52
CA LYS A 83 -2.90 9.06 -4.85
C LYS A 83 -1.97 8.19 -5.68
N VAL A 84 -0.69 8.53 -5.72
CA VAL A 84 0.29 7.81 -6.56
C VAL A 84 0.66 6.46 -5.92
N ALA A 85 0.70 6.37 -4.58
CA ALA A 85 0.90 5.09 -3.89
C ALA A 85 -0.25 4.11 -4.17
N ASP A 86 -1.51 4.57 -4.11
CA ASP A 86 -2.66 3.72 -4.46
C ASP A 86 -2.58 3.23 -5.92
N GLN A 87 -2.17 4.08 -6.85
CA GLN A 87 -1.96 3.68 -8.24
C GLN A 87 -0.82 2.67 -8.39
N ALA A 88 0.29 2.87 -7.67
CA ALA A 88 1.41 1.93 -7.69
C ALA A 88 1.00 0.55 -7.17
N ALA A 89 0.22 0.50 -6.09
CA ALA A 89 -0.30 -0.75 -5.53
C ALA A 89 -1.18 -1.51 -6.53
N VAL A 90 -2.10 -0.81 -7.20
CA VAL A 90 -2.99 -1.41 -8.22
C VAL A 90 -2.19 -1.95 -9.42
N ASP A 91 -1.20 -1.19 -9.92
CA ASP A 91 -0.37 -1.64 -11.03
C ASP A 91 0.52 -2.84 -10.63
N ALA A 92 1.01 -2.87 -9.40
CA ALA A 92 1.76 -4.00 -8.87
C ALA A 92 0.89 -5.26 -8.74
N ASP A 93 -0.34 -5.13 -8.22
CA ASP A 93 -1.30 -6.23 -8.16
C ASP A 93 -1.64 -6.77 -9.56
N TYR A 94 -1.79 -5.88 -10.53
CA TYR A 94 -1.98 -6.26 -11.93
C TYR A 94 -0.77 -7.02 -12.47
N ALA A 95 0.45 -6.53 -12.25
CA ALA A 95 1.68 -7.20 -12.67
C ALA A 95 1.80 -8.59 -12.03
N ARG A 96 1.49 -8.71 -10.73
CA ARG A 96 1.47 -9.98 -10.00
C ARG A 96 0.49 -10.99 -10.62
N ALA A 97 -0.74 -10.56 -10.85
CA ALA A 97 -1.78 -11.40 -11.44
C ALA A 97 -1.39 -11.87 -12.87
N ARG A 98 -0.84 -10.95 -13.69
CA ARG A 98 -0.33 -11.26 -15.02
C ARG A 98 0.82 -12.27 -14.98
N ALA A 99 1.81 -12.07 -14.09
CA ALA A 99 2.95 -12.98 -13.96
C ALA A 99 2.50 -14.39 -13.55
N THR A 100 1.58 -14.50 -12.62
CA THR A 100 1.00 -15.77 -12.19
C THR A 100 0.27 -16.47 -13.34
N ASN A 101 -0.49 -15.73 -14.14
CA ASN A 101 -1.21 -16.27 -15.28
C ASN A 101 -0.24 -16.76 -16.40
N GLU A 102 0.78 -15.99 -16.74
CA GLU A 102 1.79 -16.40 -17.72
C GLU A 102 2.55 -17.65 -17.26
N ARG A 103 2.87 -17.75 -15.97
CA ARG A 103 3.48 -18.97 -15.41
C ARG A 103 2.54 -20.19 -15.53
N ALA A 104 1.26 -20.01 -15.20
CA ALA A 104 0.29 -21.10 -15.30
C ALA A 104 0.10 -21.58 -16.76
N LYS A 105 0.04 -20.65 -17.71
CA LYS A 105 0.01 -20.99 -19.16
C LYS A 105 1.22 -21.80 -19.56
N LYS A 106 2.43 -21.32 -19.21
CA LYS A 106 3.67 -22.02 -19.53
C LYS A 106 3.69 -23.44 -18.99
N MET A 107 3.31 -23.61 -17.73
CA MET A 107 3.20 -24.96 -17.11
C MET A 107 2.19 -25.85 -17.82
N ALA A 108 1.04 -25.31 -18.23
CA ALA A 108 0.04 -26.05 -18.98
C ALA A 108 0.57 -26.48 -20.38
N ASP A 109 1.29 -25.61 -21.06
CA ASP A 109 1.88 -25.93 -22.35
C ASP A 109 3.00 -26.97 -22.24
N GLU A 110 3.84 -26.90 -21.21
CA GLU A 110 4.84 -27.90 -20.89
C GLU A 110 4.19 -29.27 -20.60
N MET A 111 3.11 -29.31 -19.81
CA MET A 111 2.37 -30.55 -19.56
C MET A 111 1.78 -31.14 -20.84
N ARG A 112 1.20 -30.32 -21.72
CA ARG A 112 0.67 -30.79 -23.01
C ARG A 112 1.78 -31.40 -23.88
N ALA A 113 2.93 -30.74 -23.96
CA ALA A 113 4.08 -31.24 -24.70
C ALA A 113 4.57 -32.59 -24.14
N ASN A 114 4.67 -32.71 -22.81
CA ASN A 114 5.07 -33.95 -22.17
C ASN A 114 4.06 -35.10 -22.45
N ILE A 115 2.76 -34.81 -22.39
CA ILE A 115 1.72 -35.82 -22.73
C ILE A 115 1.86 -36.27 -24.19
N GLN A 116 2.12 -35.37 -25.13
CA GLN A 116 2.31 -35.72 -26.52
C GLN A 116 3.55 -36.60 -26.72
N THR A 117 4.65 -36.27 -26.06
CA THR A 117 5.88 -37.08 -26.10
C THR A 117 5.64 -38.50 -25.58
N LEU A 118 4.99 -38.62 -24.43
CA LEU A 118 4.67 -39.92 -23.82
C LEU A 118 3.75 -40.77 -24.70
N ARG A 119 2.76 -40.14 -25.38
CA ARG A 119 1.89 -40.85 -26.32
C ARG A 119 2.69 -41.39 -27.52
N GLN A 120 3.61 -40.60 -28.08
CA GLN A 120 4.46 -41.03 -29.17
C GLN A 120 5.41 -42.16 -28.78
N GLU A 121 5.91 -42.14 -27.54
CA GLU A 121 6.75 -43.20 -27.01
C GLU A 121 5.95 -44.51 -26.85
N LEU A 122 4.72 -44.45 -26.35
CA LEU A 122 3.82 -45.61 -26.24
C LEU A 122 3.50 -46.22 -27.60
N GLU A 123 3.30 -45.41 -28.65
CA GLU A 123 3.04 -45.90 -30.00
C GLU A 123 4.27 -46.60 -30.64
N ARG A 124 5.48 -46.31 -30.16
CA ARG A 124 6.72 -46.93 -30.65
C ARG A 124 7.06 -48.23 -29.95
N LEU A 125 6.41 -48.58 -28.83
CA LEU A 125 6.65 -49.83 -28.14
C LEU A 125 6.12 -50.98 -29.02
N PRO A 126 6.90 -52.07 -29.25
CA PRO A 126 6.42 -53.24 -29.96
C PRO A 126 5.30 -53.91 -29.15
N GLN A 127 4.18 -54.15 -29.82
CA GLN A 127 3.06 -54.94 -29.28
C GLN A 127 3.40 -56.41 -29.17
#